data_435180df2c50688a1e82aa1445bdbe2b
#
_entry.id   435180df2c50688a1e82aa1445bdbe2b
#
_cell.length_a   1.000
_cell.length_b   1.000
_cell.length_c   1.000
_cell.angle_alpha   90.00
_cell.angle_beta   90.00
_cell.angle_gamma   90.00
#
_symmetry.space_group_name_H-M   'P 1'
#
loop_
_entity.id
_entity.type
_entity.pdbx_description
1 polymer ?
#
loop_
_entity_poly.entity_id
_entity_poly.type
_entity_poly.pdbx_seq_one_letter_code
_entity_poly.pdbx_strand_id
1 'polypeptide(L)'
;MNIIYKKLLLMLLPVSALLTAGCTHDFEKTNTDPNKMNVGELQPYGMFENLFYSTAKNSTYYSYYWNDELVQFTACTPMTAQERHRYKISDNQFASIWNNYATKAGNAVHMYKLAEKYDDNACKAVATTLKVYLMSNLTDIFGDIPYREAFRGDEGIDRPVFDSQKEVYEQMFAELEAANALYAGKPEFEKPTMDLMYNGDMALWRKFNNSLYLRLLCRVSGRAEMNVGAKMQEMLDNPDKYPLISSNAESATVHNTGVDPYYNYFRPIDIDKSKFTSNSYKITEQFLKMTLISDGSSTEQDPRLTTWASKLAGADDWKGTVSGCSPEDAGTYSEGASHLNYEVLVRDDAPAFLMDYSEVLFIFAEAAQKGLISGSESVARRYYEAAVTASCRKWAEYEQFSKVKTPIDDAHISALLSGKLAGWDNYADKAQLIAEQKFLSLFWVGMEAYHEIRRTGWPRLTIGEGTFYNNNQFPQRMAYSTTTTGTNPDNVRAALDRMGGENNMRTPVWWSVMAITGTFPIANPK
;
A
#
# COMPACT_ATOMS: atom_id res chain seq x y z
N MET A 1 60.15 -11.47 64.08
CA MET A 1 59.08 -10.92 63.18
C MET A 1 58.85 -11.76 61.90
N ASN A 2 58.72 -13.05 61.94
CA ASN A 2 58.62 -13.80 60.69
C ASN A 2 57.80 -15.11 60.74
N ILE A 3 57.29 -15.53 61.87
CA ILE A 3 56.47 -16.81 61.88
C ILE A 3 54.97 -16.50 61.92
N ILE A 4 54.60 -15.41 62.54
CA ILE A 4 53.20 -14.98 62.71
C ILE A 4 52.64 -14.50 61.31
N TYR A 5 53.42 -13.77 60.54
CA TYR A 5 53.05 -13.30 59.22
C TYR A 5 52.88 -14.43 58.15
N LYS A 6 53.71 -15.51 58.26
CA LYS A 6 53.57 -16.67 57.34
C LYS A 6 52.33 -17.48 57.66
N LYS A 7 51.94 -17.57 58.97
CA LYS A 7 50.69 -18.27 59.32
C LYS A 7 49.43 -17.47 58.95
N LEU A 8 49.48 -16.14 59.02
CA LEU A 8 48.36 -15.30 58.56
C LEU A 8 48.22 -15.29 57.06
N LEU A 9 49.29 -15.36 56.27
CA LEU A 9 49.26 -15.42 54.82
C LEU A 9 48.76 -16.79 54.32
N LEU A 10 49.03 -17.88 55.04
CA LEU A 10 48.55 -19.20 54.72
C LEU A 10 47.08 -19.44 55.09
N MET A 11 46.51 -18.65 56.00
CA MET A 11 45.08 -18.69 56.33
C MET A 11 44.21 -17.79 55.40
N LEU A 12 44.81 -16.81 54.74
CA LEU A 12 44.10 -15.94 53.79
C LEU A 12 43.92 -16.56 52.39
N LEU A 13 44.79 -17.49 52.00
CA LEU A 13 44.70 -18.20 50.71
C LEU A 13 43.46 -19.06 50.52
N PRO A 14 42.95 -19.84 51.50
CA PRO A 14 41.71 -20.60 51.31
C PRO A 14 40.45 -19.75 51.42
N VAL A 15 40.47 -18.59 52.06
CA VAL A 15 39.31 -17.68 52.13
C VAL A 15 39.10 -16.91 50.82
N SER A 16 40.17 -16.53 50.13
CA SER A 16 40.07 -15.91 48.82
C SER A 16 39.64 -16.90 47.70
N ALA A 17 39.99 -18.18 47.84
CA ALA A 17 39.54 -19.23 46.92
C ALA A 17 38.07 -19.62 47.12
N LEU A 18 37.51 -19.44 48.30
CA LEU A 18 36.09 -19.66 48.59
C LEU A 18 35.19 -18.47 48.16
N LEU A 19 35.74 -17.29 47.97
CA LEU A 19 35.00 -16.12 47.45
C LEU A 19 34.91 -16.09 45.91
N THR A 20 35.70 -16.88 45.21
CA THR A 20 35.61 -17.00 43.73
C THR A 20 34.76 -18.19 43.25
N ALA A 21 34.28 -19.05 44.18
CA ALA A 21 33.31 -20.10 43.91
C ALA A 21 31.87 -19.59 44.10
N GLY A 22 31.64 -18.30 43.91
CA GLY A 22 30.29 -17.73 43.89
C GLY A 22 29.57 -18.11 42.63
N CYS A 23 28.58 -18.95 42.77
CA CYS A 23 27.37 -19.14 41.97
C CYS A 23 27.41 -18.70 40.50
N THR A 24 28.27 -19.28 39.68
CA THR A 24 28.14 -19.14 38.24
C THR A 24 27.24 -20.21 37.63
N HIS A 25 26.85 -21.22 38.42
CA HIS A 25 26.07 -22.35 37.92
C HIS A 25 24.64 -21.99 37.53
N ASP A 26 24.05 -20.93 38.08
CA ASP A 26 22.71 -20.47 37.74
C ASP A 26 22.70 -19.07 37.10
N PHE A 27 23.88 -18.51 36.77
CA PHE A 27 23.96 -17.14 36.25
C PHE A 27 23.30 -17.01 34.88
N GLU A 28 23.45 -18.00 34.00
CA GLU A 28 22.75 -18.07 32.72
C GLU A 28 21.25 -18.22 32.91
N LYS A 29 20.84 -19.06 33.88
CA LYS A 29 19.43 -19.34 34.16
C LYS A 29 18.74 -18.17 34.86
N THR A 30 19.44 -17.44 35.70
CA THR A 30 18.93 -16.26 36.44
C THR A 30 18.90 -15.01 35.56
N ASN A 31 19.80 -14.90 34.57
CA ASN A 31 19.85 -13.81 33.60
C ASN A 31 19.13 -14.10 32.30
N THR A 32 18.58 -15.30 32.12
CA THR A 32 17.70 -15.56 31.00
C THR A 32 16.32 -15.01 31.36
N ASP A 33 15.94 -13.91 30.74
CA ASP A 33 14.59 -13.35 30.88
C ASP A 33 13.58 -14.46 30.52
N PRO A 34 12.74 -14.92 31.49
CA PRO A 34 11.78 -15.98 31.22
C PRO A 34 10.71 -15.59 30.19
N ASN A 35 10.60 -14.27 29.91
CA ASN A 35 9.74 -13.75 28.87
C ASN A 35 10.48 -13.54 27.54
N LYS A 36 11.82 -13.76 27.51
CA LYS A 36 12.57 -13.68 26.26
C LYS A 36 12.37 -14.97 25.47
N MET A 37 11.59 -14.88 24.41
CA MET A 37 11.39 -15.99 23.49
C MET A 37 12.75 -16.54 23.04
N ASN A 38 12.97 -17.83 23.21
CA ASN A 38 14.16 -18.49 22.70
C ASN A 38 14.12 -18.47 21.18
N VAL A 39 14.99 -17.70 20.54
CA VAL A 39 15.04 -17.56 19.09
C VAL A 39 15.14 -18.92 18.36
N GLY A 40 15.74 -19.93 19.04
CA GLY A 40 15.83 -21.30 18.53
C GLY A 40 14.48 -22.05 18.44
N GLU A 41 13.46 -21.61 19.17
CA GLU A 41 12.13 -22.21 19.24
C GLU A 41 11.05 -21.41 18.51
N LEU A 42 11.43 -20.28 17.92
CA LEU A 42 10.49 -19.42 17.20
C LEU A 42 9.92 -20.19 15.99
N GLN A 43 8.60 -20.24 15.92
CA GLN A 43 7.86 -20.82 14.80
C GLN A 43 7.48 -19.75 13.76
N PRO A 44 7.29 -20.09 12.47
CA PRO A 44 6.89 -19.14 11.43
C PRO A 44 5.63 -18.35 11.80
N TYR A 45 4.65 -18.99 12.41
CA TYR A 45 3.39 -18.40 12.85
C TYR A 45 3.56 -17.28 13.89
N GLY A 46 4.59 -17.34 14.73
CA GLY A 46 4.92 -16.27 15.67
C GLY A 46 5.36 -14.97 14.99
N MET A 47 5.80 -15.05 13.73
CA MET A 47 6.10 -13.89 12.90
C MET A 47 4.89 -13.43 12.06
N PHE A 48 4.06 -14.38 11.61
CA PHE A 48 2.97 -14.14 10.67
C PHE A 48 1.97 -13.12 11.22
N GLU A 49 1.44 -13.33 12.42
CA GLU A 49 0.38 -12.50 12.99
C GLU A 49 0.75 -11.01 13.02
N ASN A 50 1.92 -10.69 13.58
CA ASN A 50 2.40 -9.30 13.64
C ASN A 50 2.67 -8.73 12.25
N LEU A 51 3.37 -9.47 11.39
CA LEU A 51 3.69 -9.07 10.03
C LEU A 51 2.43 -8.76 9.23
N PHE A 52 1.50 -9.69 9.22
CA PHE A 52 0.27 -9.61 8.45
C PHE A 52 -0.62 -8.47 8.93
N TYR A 53 -0.89 -8.41 10.22
CA TYR A 53 -1.74 -7.39 10.80
C TYR A 53 -1.13 -5.97 10.69
N SER A 54 0.19 -5.84 10.90
CA SER A 54 0.85 -4.55 10.70
C SER A 54 0.90 -4.13 9.23
N THR A 55 0.90 -5.07 8.28
CA THR A 55 0.78 -4.80 6.85
C THR A 55 -0.62 -4.27 6.51
N ALA A 56 -1.67 -4.88 7.06
CA ALA A 56 -3.04 -4.42 6.91
C ALA A 56 -3.24 -3.00 7.46
N LYS A 57 -2.76 -2.74 8.68
CA LYS A 57 -2.79 -1.38 9.26
C LYS A 57 -2.05 -0.36 8.40
N ASN A 58 -0.94 -0.76 7.77
CA ASN A 58 -0.22 0.11 6.86
C ASN A 58 -1.06 0.49 5.65
N SER A 59 -1.79 -0.44 5.05
CA SER A 59 -2.66 -0.12 3.91
C SER A 59 -3.61 1.02 4.26
N THR A 60 -4.33 0.94 5.38
CA THR A 60 -5.22 2.01 5.85
C THR A 60 -4.46 3.30 6.14
N TYR A 61 -3.31 3.22 6.82
CA TYR A 61 -2.49 4.40 7.15
C TYR A 61 -2.01 5.13 5.89
N TYR A 62 -1.50 4.38 4.90
CA TYR A 62 -0.99 4.99 3.68
C TYR A 62 -2.10 5.51 2.78
N SER A 63 -3.28 4.88 2.74
CA SER A 63 -4.45 5.46 2.07
C SER A 63 -4.77 6.84 2.64
N TYR A 64 -5.02 6.89 3.94
CA TYR A 64 -5.49 8.08 4.63
C TYR A 64 -4.47 9.23 4.66
N TYR A 65 -3.21 8.91 5.07
CA TYR A 65 -2.20 9.95 5.29
C TYR A 65 -1.43 10.35 4.05
N TRP A 66 -1.29 9.47 3.07
CA TRP A 66 -0.38 9.71 1.95
C TRP A 66 -1.09 9.71 0.61
N ASN A 67 -1.66 8.57 0.25
CA ASN A 67 -2.26 8.38 -1.06
C ASN A 67 -3.29 9.45 -1.36
N ASP A 68 -4.28 9.59 -0.48
CA ASP A 68 -5.46 10.43 -0.74
C ASP A 68 -5.12 11.92 -0.86
N GLU A 69 -4.10 12.39 -0.11
CA GLU A 69 -3.63 13.78 -0.26
C GLU A 69 -2.75 13.97 -1.51
N LEU A 70 -1.86 13.02 -1.82
CA LEU A 70 -0.99 13.11 -2.97
C LEU A 70 -1.77 13.13 -4.29
N VAL A 71 -2.84 12.33 -4.36
CA VAL A 71 -3.66 12.18 -5.57
C VAL A 71 -4.91 13.06 -5.59
N GLN A 72 -5.03 13.97 -4.64
CA GLN A 72 -6.14 14.93 -4.56
C GLN A 72 -7.53 14.28 -4.36
N PHE A 73 -7.63 13.15 -3.66
CA PHE A 73 -8.89 12.70 -3.08
C PHE A 73 -9.27 13.59 -1.91
N THR A 74 -8.29 13.88 -1.05
CA THR A 74 -8.45 14.74 0.11
C THR A 74 -7.38 15.82 0.18
N ALA A 75 -7.64 16.83 1.02
CA ALA A 75 -6.63 17.76 1.48
C ALA A 75 -6.84 18.05 2.95
N CYS A 76 -5.76 18.02 3.74
CA CYS A 76 -5.77 18.39 5.15
C CYS A 76 -5.77 19.91 5.29
N THR A 77 -6.94 20.50 5.56
CA THR A 77 -7.14 21.94 5.65
C THR A 77 -8.12 22.32 6.77
N PRO A 78 -7.95 23.44 7.43
CA PRO A 78 -6.79 24.33 7.45
C PRO A 78 -5.62 23.61 8.11
N MET A 79 -4.39 23.96 7.70
CA MET A 79 -3.28 23.16 7.97
C MET A 79 -2.41 23.59 9.05
N THR A 80 -1.83 22.72 9.79
CA THR A 80 -0.78 23.06 10.76
C THR A 80 0.47 22.19 10.67
N ALA A 81 0.35 20.92 10.36
CA ALA A 81 1.49 20.01 10.39
C ALA A 81 1.61 19.08 9.19
N GLN A 82 0.58 19.02 8.35
CA GLN A 82 0.49 18.02 7.30
C GLN A 82 0.14 18.70 5.98
N GLU A 83 1.13 18.84 5.12
CA GLU A 83 1.02 19.60 3.87
C GLU A 83 1.35 18.73 2.65
N ARG A 84 0.96 17.42 2.71
CA ARG A 84 1.23 16.48 1.63
C ARG A 84 0.51 16.86 0.33
N HIS A 85 -0.68 17.42 0.43
CA HIS A 85 -1.39 17.97 -0.72
C HIS A 85 -0.69 19.19 -1.37
N ARG A 86 0.32 19.78 -0.67
CA ARG A 86 1.22 20.81 -1.20
C ARG A 86 2.61 20.25 -1.54
N TYR A 87 2.77 18.93 -1.45
CA TYR A 87 4.02 18.22 -1.69
C TYR A 87 5.17 18.68 -0.78
N LYS A 88 4.85 19.20 0.41
CA LYS A 88 5.82 19.52 1.46
C LYS A 88 6.06 18.28 2.33
N ILE A 89 7.12 17.57 2.04
CA ILE A 89 7.46 16.31 2.68
C ILE A 89 8.88 16.42 3.24
N SER A 90 9.05 16.09 4.52
CA SER A 90 10.33 16.20 5.21
C SER A 90 11.18 14.93 5.06
N ASP A 91 12.49 15.07 5.30
CA ASP A 91 13.44 13.96 5.31
C ASP A 91 13.05 12.84 6.28
N ASN A 92 12.57 13.21 7.48
CA ASN A 92 12.10 12.24 8.47
C ASN A 92 10.88 11.44 7.97
N GLN A 93 10.03 12.04 7.16
CA GLN A 93 8.89 11.36 6.56
C GLN A 93 9.35 10.38 5.48
N PHE A 94 10.35 10.73 4.66
CA PHE A 94 10.98 9.77 3.73
C PHE A 94 11.57 8.57 4.46
N ALA A 95 12.35 8.82 5.53
CA ALA A 95 12.92 7.78 6.37
C ALA A 95 11.84 6.89 6.99
N SER A 96 10.75 7.49 7.47
CA SER A 96 9.63 6.76 8.09
C SER A 96 8.93 5.83 7.10
N ILE A 97 8.66 6.30 5.86
CA ILE A 97 8.06 5.46 4.82
C ILE A 97 8.98 4.29 4.49
N TRP A 98 10.25 4.57 4.23
CA TRP A 98 11.25 3.54 3.94
C TRP A 98 11.31 2.48 5.02
N ASN A 99 11.55 2.90 6.27
CA ASN A 99 11.70 1.99 7.40
C ASN A 99 10.44 1.16 7.65
N ASN A 100 9.27 1.74 7.46
CA ASN A 100 8.01 1.05 7.68
C ASN A 100 7.81 -0.13 6.71
N TYR A 101 8.09 0.04 5.42
CA TYR A 101 8.03 -1.05 4.45
C TYR A 101 9.20 -2.02 4.59
N ALA A 102 10.44 -1.52 4.73
CA ALA A 102 11.64 -2.34 4.82
C ALA A 102 11.64 -3.24 6.06
N THR A 103 11.25 -2.73 7.23
CA THR A 103 11.19 -3.55 8.45
C THR A 103 10.21 -4.71 8.31
N LYS A 104 9.03 -4.47 7.74
CA LYS A 104 8.04 -5.54 7.53
C LYS A 104 8.50 -6.54 6.47
N ALA A 105 9.13 -6.07 5.40
CA ALA A 105 9.73 -6.97 4.40
C ALA A 105 10.83 -7.83 5.01
N GLY A 106 11.66 -7.27 5.90
CA GLY A 106 12.64 -8.03 6.69
C GLY A 106 11.98 -9.10 7.57
N ASN A 107 10.85 -8.79 8.20
CA ASN A 107 10.08 -9.78 8.98
C ASN A 107 9.53 -10.89 8.07
N ALA A 108 9.09 -10.57 6.85
CA ALA A 108 8.67 -11.59 5.89
C ALA A 108 9.83 -12.50 5.47
N VAL A 109 11.04 -11.94 5.25
CA VAL A 109 12.25 -12.74 4.99
C VAL A 109 12.60 -13.64 6.18
N HIS A 110 12.49 -13.14 7.40
CA HIS A 110 12.69 -13.95 8.61
C HIS A 110 11.67 -15.06 8.73
N MET A 111 10.38 -14.77 8.48
CA MET A 111 9.33 -15.78 8.45
C MET A 111 9.62 -16.87 7.42
N TYR A 112 10.09 -16.49 6.22
CA TYR A 112 10.49 -17.43 5.19
C TYR A 112 11.65 -18.36 5.66
N LYS A 113 12.73 -17.79 6.23
CA LYS A 113 13.87 -18.55 6.76
C LYS A 113 13.41 -19.55 7.86
N LEU A 114 12.48 -19.14 8.72
CA LEU A 114 11.89 -20.05 9.72
C LEU A 114 11.05 -21.15 9.06
N ALA A 115 10.19 -20.80 8.11
CA ALA A 115 9.36 -21.76 7.38
C ALA A 115 10.22 -22.77 6.59
N GLU A 116 11.36 -22.34 6.07
CA GLU A 116 12.34 -23.24 5.44
C GLU A 116 12.93 -24.23 6.43
N LYS A 117 13.30 -23.78 7.64
CA LYS A 117 13.82 -24.63 8.73
C LYS A 117 12.81 -25.72 9.15
N TYR A 118 11.52 -25.41 9.12
CA TYR A 118 10.45 -26.33 9.53
C TYR A 118 9.76 -27.04 8.36
N ASP A 119 10.24 -26.84 7.13
CA ASP A 119 9.64 -27.34 5.88
C ASP A 119 8.16 -26.98 5.68
N ASP A 120 7.77 -25.81 6.19
CA ASP A 120 6.41 -25.28 6.11
C ASP A 120 6.19 -24.52 4.79
N ASN A 121 5.64 -25.20 3.80
CA ASN A 121 5.42 -24.65 2.48
C ASN A 121 4.30 -23.59 2.44
N ALA A 122 3.33 -23.64 3.35
CA ALA A 122 2.29 -22.62 3.47
C ALA A 122 2.90 -21.28 3.92
N CYS A 123 3.66 -21.31 5.02
CA CYS A 123 4.34 -20.13 5.52
C CYS A 123 5.41 -19.60 4.55
N LYS A 124 6.16 -20.47 3.82
CA LYS A 124 7.07 -20.02 2.75
C LYS A 124 6.35 -19.22 1.67
N ALA A 125 5.23 -19.74 1.18
CA ALA A 125 4.46 -19.09 0.12
C ALA A 125 3.86 -17.75 0.58
N VAL A 126 3.25 -17.74 1.76
CA VAL A 126 2.67 -16.51 2.35
C VAL A 126 3.74 -15.45 2.61
N ALA A 127 4.88 -15.85 3.21
CA ALA A 127 5.99 -14.93 3.46
C ALA A 127 6.54 -14.31 2.17
N THR A 128 6.66 -15.11 1.09
CA THR A 128 7.08 -14.62 -0.23
C THR A 128 6.08 -13.63 -0.80
N THR A 129 4.78 -13.94 -0.77
CA THR A 129 3.72 -13.06 -1.25
C THR A 129 3.73 -11.72 -0.50
N LEU A 130 3.83 -11.75 0.84
CA LEU A 130 3.88 -10.54 1.66
C LEU A 130 5.18 -9.75 1.47
N LYS A 131 6.33 -10.41 1.33
CA LYS A 131 7.60 -9.75 0.97
C LYS A 131 7.45 -8.99 -0.34
N VAL A 132 6.94 -9.64 -1.37
CA VAL A 132 6.77 -8.99 -2.69
C VAL A 132 5.76 -7.84 -2.61
N TYR A 133 4.64 -7.99 -1.91
CA TYR A 133 3.69 -6.90 -1.69
C TYR A 133 4.35 -5.68 -1.04
N LEU A 134 5.17 -5.88 -0.01
CA LEU A 134 5.85 -4.79 0.71
C LEU A 134 6.98 -4.16 -0.11
N MET A 135 7.80 -4.98 -0.77
CA MET A 135 8.92 -4.51 -1.57
C MET A 135 8.48 -3.86 -2.87
N SER A 136 7.37 -4.28 -3.46
CA SER A 136 6.78 -3.60 -4.62
C SER A 136 6.35 -2.18 -4.27
N ASN A 137 5.69 -1.98 -3.12
CA ASN A 137 5.38 -0.64 -2.63
C ASN A 137 6.65 0.19 -2.39
N LEU A 138 7.68 -0.41 -1.79
CA LEU A 138 8.94 0.29 -1.52
C LEU A 138 9.61 0.77 -2.81
N THR A 139 9.77 -0.10 -3.81
CA THR A 139 10.36 0.28 -5.10
C THR A 139 9.47 1.25 -5.88
N ASP A 140 8.16 1.09 -5.83
CA ASP A 140 7.21 2.00 -6.49
C ASP A 140 7.25 3.41 -5.89
N ILE A 141 7.54 3.52 -4.60
CA ILE A 141 7.66 4.82 -3.92
C ILE A 141 9.03 5.46 -4.15
N PHE A 142 10.13 4.68 -4.15
CA PHE A 142 11.50 5.22 -4.13
C PHE A 142 12.30 5.01 -5.43
N GLY A 143 11.90 4.11 -6.32
CA GLY A 143 12.67 3.72 -7.50
C GLY A 143 13.62 2.56 -7.21
N ASP A 144 14.91 2.68 -7.52
CA ASP A 144 15.92 1.67 -7.24
C ASP A 144 16.03 1.41 -5.73
N ILE A 145 16.09 0.16 -5.32
CA ILE A 145 16.20 -0.24 -3.91
C ILE A 145 17.12 -1.45 -3.75
N PRO A 146 17.71 -1.69 -2.59
CA PRO A 146 18.29 -3.00 -2.30
C PRO A 146 17.20 -4.08 -2.36
N TYR A 147 17.42 -5.12 -3.12
CA TYR A 147 16.51 -6.26 -3.22
C TYR A 147 17.23 -7.61 -3.03
N ARG A 148 18.22 -7.91 -3.88
CA ARG A 148 19.00 -9.17 -3.82
C ARG A 148 19.88 -9.27 -2.58
N GLU A 149 20.44 -8.15 -2.14
CA GLU A 149 21.30 -8.06 -0.96
C GLU A 149 20.55 -7.54 0.28
N ALA A 150 19.27 -7.20 0.15
CA ALA A 150 18.48 -6.74 1.28
C ALA A 150 18.37 -7.80 2.38
N PHE A 151 18.38 -7.37 3.64
CA PHE A 151 18.17 -8.22 4.82
C PHE A 151 19.23 -9.32 5.02
N ARG A 152 20.46 -9.11 4.52
CA ARG A 152 21.60 -10.03 4.63
C ARG A 152 22.70 -9.52 5.56
N GLY A 153 22.31 -8.72 6.59
CA GLY A 153 23.25 -8.25 7.60
C GLY A 153 23.90 -9.36 8.42
N ASP A 154 23.23 -10.49 8.60
CA ASP A 154 23.75 -11.71 9.21
C ASP A 154 24.89 -12.36 8.37
N GLU A 155 24.96 -12.06 7.08
CA GLU A 155 26.04 -12.45 6.16
C GLU A 155 27.14 -11.37 6.03
N GLY A 156 27.05 -10.28 6.81
CA GLY A 156 28.04 -9.19 6.80
C GLY A 156 27.79 -8.13 5.72
N ILE A 157 26.62 -8.12 5.07
CA ILE A 157 26.26 -7.12 4.06
C ILE A 157 25.54 -5.96 4.78
N ASP A 158 26.29 -4.94 5.15
CA ASP A 158 25.81 -3.73 5.83
C ASP A 158 25.54 -2.56 4.86
N ARG A 159 26.07 -2.62 3.63
CA ARG A 159 25.87 -1.65 2.56
C ARG A 159 25.40 -2.33 1.28
N PRO A 160 24.15 -2.79 1.24
CA PRO A 160 23.64 -3.55 0.11
C PRO A 160 23.61 -2.70 -1.17
N VAL A 161 23.87 -3.32 -2.30
CA VAL A 161 23.74 -2.71 -3.63
C VAL A 161 22.27 -2.39 -3.89
N PHE A 162 22.01 -1.23 -4.48
CA PHE A 162 20.68 -0.87 -4.99
C PHE A 162 20.50 -1.51 -6.36
N ASP A 163 19.59 -2.44 -6.47
CA ASP A 163 19.19 -3.02 -7.75
C ASP A 163 18.39 -2.01 -8.56
N SER A 164 18.51 -2.04 -9.88
CA SER A 164 17.66 -1.23 -10.74
C SER A 164 16.19 -1.65 -10.58
N GLN A 165 15.26 -0.71 -10.71
CA GLN A 165 13.85 -1.04 -10.56
C GLN A 165 13.40 -2.16 -11.52
N LYS A 166 13.98 -2.24 -12.73
CA LYS A 166 13.76 -3.35 -13.67
C LYS A 166 14.16 -4.69 -13.06
N GLU A 167 15.39 -4.81 -12.51
CA GLU A 167 15.88 -6.04 -11.87
C GLU A 167 15.03 -6.42 -10.65
N VAL A 168 14.57 -5.44 -9.86
CA VAL A 168 13.65 -5.67 -8.75
C VAL A 168 12.34 -6.31 -9.23
N TYR A 169 11.76 -5.81 -10.33
CA TYR A 169 10.55 -6.38 -10.90
C TYR A 169 10.75 -7.80 -11.45
N GLU A 170 11.86 -8.05 -12.13
CA GLU A 170 12.20 -9.38 -12.63
C GLU A 170 12.34 -10.40 -11.48
N GLN A 171 12.97 -9.99 -10.36
CA GLN A 171 13.06 -10.82 -9.16
C GLN A 171 11.69 -11.06 -8.52
N MET A 172 10.85 -10.02 -8.36
CA MET A 172 9.50 -10.16 -7.83
C MET A 172 8.64 -11.13 -8.65
N PHE A 173 8.76 -11.09 -9.98
CA PHE A 173 8.06 -12.03 -10.86
C PHE A 173 8.50 -13.46 -10.62
N ALA A 174 9.80 -13.72 -10.51
CA ALA A 174 10.32 -15.04 -10.21
C ALA A 174 9.86 -15.56 -8.84
N GLU A 175 9.83 -14.70 -7.83
CA GLU A 175 9.38 -15.05 -6.48
C GLU A 175 7.87 -15.36 -6.44
N LEU A 176 7.03 -14.62 -7.16
CA LEU A 176 5.59 -14.91 -7.25
C LEU A 176 5.30 -16.19 -8.01
N GLU A 177 6.08 -16.54 -9.04
CA GLU A 177 6.01 -17.86 -9.71
C GLU A 177 6.38 -18.99 -8.74
N ALA A 178 7.45 -18.83 -7.96
CA ALA A 178 7.86 -19.80 -6.96
C ALA A 178 6.79 -19.99 -5.87
N ALA A 179 6.20 -18.89 -5.38
CA ALA A 179 5.10 -18.94 -4.42
C ALA A 179 3.86 -19.62 -5.01
N ASN A 180 3.50 -19.31 -6.27
CA ASN A 180 2.39 -19.98 -6.97
C ASN A 180 2.60 -21.49 -7.05
N ALA A 181 3.82 -21.96 -7.29
CA ALA A 181 4.15 -23.39 -7.30
C ALA A 181 4.00 -24.03 -5.91
N LEU A 182 4.41 -23.34 -4.84
CA LEU A 182 4.20 -23.83 -3.46
C LEU A 182 2.71 -23.95 -3.13
N TYR A 183 1.91 -22.93 -3.42
CA TYR A 183 0.45 -22.95 -3.24
C TYR A 183 -0.23 -24.06 -4.05
N ALA A 184 0.26 -24.35 -5.26
CA ALA A 184 -0.28 -25.43 -6.11
C ALA A 184 -0.16 -26.82 -5.46
N GLY A 185 0.82 -27.01 -4.58
CA GLY A 185 0.96 -28.19 -3.74
C GLY A 185 -0.12 -28.33 -2.66
N LYS A 186 -1.01 -27.35 -2.51
CA LYS A 186 -2.10 -27.30 -1.50
C LYS A 186 -1.56 -27.50 -0.07
N PRO A 187 -0.56 -26.70 0.36
CA PRO A 187 -0.03 -26.83 1.71
C PRO A 187 -1.10 -26.46 2.75
N GLU A 188 -1.04 -27.03 3.93
CA GLU A 188 -1.92 -26.70 5.03
C GLU A 188 -1.36 -25.52 5.84
N PHE A 189 -2.22 -24.56 6.21
CA PHE A 189 -1.88 -23.46 7.13
C PHE A 189 -2.36 -23.81 8.53
N GLU A 190 -1.44 -24.18 9.42
CA GLU A 190 -1.75 -24.79 10.72
C GLU A 190 -2.49 -23.86 11.71
N LYS A 191 -2.42 -22.53 11.52
CA LYS A 191 -3.01 -21.54 12.43
C LYS A 191 -4.02 -20.63 11.72
N PRO A 192 -5.11 -21.18 11.17
CA PRO A 192 -6.05 -20.44 10.33
C PRO A 192 -6.65 -19.20 11.02
N THR A 193 -6.88 -19.25 12.33
CA THR A 193 -7.47 -18.13 13.10
C THR A 193 -6.58 -16.89 13.20
N MET A 194 -5.29 -17.00 12.89
CA MET A 194 -4.39 -15.84 12.79
C MET A 194 -4.54 -15.08 11.47
N ASP A 195 -5.16 -15.69 10.48
CA ASP A 195 -5.36 -15.12 9.15
C ASP A 195 -6.74 -14.48 9.04
N LEU A 196 -6.81 -13.18 9.31
CA LEU A 196 -8.04 -12.37 9.22
C LEU A 196 -8.49 -12.06 7.78
N MET A 197 -7.74 -12.52 6.78
CA MET A 197 -8.09 -12.29 5.37
C MET A 197 -8.81 -13.50 4.79
N TYR A 198 -8.23 -14.68 4.93
CA TYR A 198 -8.71 -15.89 4.28
C TYR A 198 -8.88 -17.09 5.21
N ASN A 199 -8.71 -16.89 6.53
CA ASN A 199 -8.82 -17.95 7.53
C ASN A 199 -8.00 -19.21 7.18
N GLY A 200 -6.79 -18.99 6.66
CA GLY A 200 -5.86 -20.07 6.31
C GLY A 200 -6.16 -20.76 4.97
N ASP A 201 -7.10 -20.27 4.16
CA ASP A 201 -7.38 -20.83 2.83
C ASP A 201 -6.25 -20.51 1.85
N MET A 202 -5.38 -21.49 1.62
CA MET A 202 -4.23 -21.35 0.73
C MET A 202 -4.62 -21.25 -0.75
N ALA A 203 -5.82 -21.65 -1.14
CA ALA A 203 -6.31 -21.43 -2.50
C ALA A 203 -6.64 -19.94 -2.72
N LEU A 204 -7.21 -19.25 -1.74
CA LEU A 204 -7.44 -17.82 -1.78
C LEU A 204 -6.13 -17.02 -1.70
N TRP A 205 -5.17 -17.44 -0.88
CA TRP A 205 -3.82 -16.88 -0.88
C TRP A 205 -3.13 -17.01 -2.24
N ARG A 206 -3.29 -18.16 -2.92
CA ARG A 206 -2.79 -18.37 -4.28
C ARG A 206 -3.43 -17.39 -5.27
N LYS A 207 -4.73 -17.14 -5.17
CA LYS A 207 -5.44 -16.14 -5.97
C LYS A 207 -4.90 -14.74 -5.73
N PHE A 208 -4.68 -14.37 -4.48
CA PHE A 208 -4.05 -13.09 -4.14
C PHE A 208 -2.63 -12.98 -4.71
N ASN A 209 -1.78 -13.99 -4.52
CA ASN A 209 -0.42 -14.03 -5.09
C ASN A 209 -0.41 -13.79 -6.60
N ASN A 210 -1.26 -14.49 -7.35
CA ASN A 210 -1.31 -14.37 -8.79
C ASN A 210 -1.95 -13.05 -9.24
N SER A 211 -2.92 -12.52 -8.49
CA SER A 211 -3.51 -11.21 -8.76
C SER A 211 -2.51 -10.08 -8.46
N LEU A 212 -1.69 -10.21 -7.42
CA LEU A 212 -0.56 -9.32 -7.17
C LEU A 212 0.43 -9.38 -8.34
N TYR A 213 0.75 -10.56 -8.86
CA TYR A 213 1.58 -10.71 -10.04
C TYR A 213 0.97 -9.95 -11.24
N LEU A 214 -0.32 -10.12 -11.48
CA LEU A 214 -1.04 -9.41 -12.55
C LEU A 214 -0.99 -7.87 -12.35
N ARG A 215 -1.16 -7.37 -11.11
CA ARG A 215 -0.97 -5.95 -10.77
C ARG A 215 0.41 -5.45 -11.17
N LEU A 216 1.46 -6.19 -10.81
CA LEU A 216 2.84 -5.81 -11.09
C LEU A 216 3.18 -5.89 -12.58
N LEU A 217 2.64 -6.84 -13.32
CA LEU A 217 2.72 -6.87 -14.79
C LEU A 217 2.06 -5.61 -15.39
N CYS A 218 0.87 -5.24 -14.91
CA CYS A 218 0.19 -4.02 -15.35
C CYS A 218 1.03 -2.77 -15.03
N ARG A 219 1.68 -2.73 -13.87
CA ARG A 219 2.54 -1.62 -13.44
C ARG A 219 3.64 -1.31 -14.45
N VAL A 220 4.29 -2.32 -14.99
CA VAL A 220 5.38 -2.15 -15.95
C VAL A 220 4.95 -2.30 -17.42
N SER A 221 3.64 -2.31 -17.70
CA SER A 221 3.11 -2.52 -19.06
C SER A 221 3.50 -1.45 -20.08
N GLY A 222 3.94 -0.28 -19.61
CA GLY A 222 4.51 0.76 -20.46
C GLY A 222 5.95 0.47 -20.92
N ARG A 223 6.61 -0.55 -20.34
CA ARG A 223 7.97 -0.96 -20.67
C ARG A 223 7.96 -2.14 -21.63
N ALA A 224 8.12 -1.85 -22.91
CA ALA A 224 8.03 -2.85 -23.98
C ALA A 224 9.00 -4.04 -23.79
N GLU A 225 10.19 -3.77 -23.23
CA GLU A 225 11.22 -4.75 -22.92
C GLU A 225 10.80 -5.81 -21.90
N MET A 226 9.76 -5.54 -21.11
CA MET A 226 9.20 -6.50 -20.13
C MET A 226 8.25 -7.53 -20.73
N ASN A 227 7.78 -7.31 -21.97
CA ASN A 227 6.91 -8.22 -22.72
C ASN A 227 5.74 -8.82 -21.89
N VAL A 228 5.12 -7.99 -21.07
CA VAL A 228 4.13 -8.44 -20.08
C VAL A 228 2.85 -8.99 -20.68
N GLY A 229 2.49 -8.58 -21.90
CA GLY A 229 1.27 -9.02 -22.58
C GLY A 229 1.19 -10.53 -22.74
N ALA A 230 2.29 -11.18 -23.14
CA ALA A 230 2.36 -12.64 -23.26
C ALA A 230 2.07 -13.35 -21.93
N LYS A 231 2.58 -12.82 -20.80
CA LYS A 231 2.34 -13.38 -19.47
C LYS A 231 0.92 -13.14 -19.01
N MET A 232 0.35 -11.96 -19.24
CA MET A 232 -1.07 -11.68 -18.94
C MET A 232 -2.00 -12.60 -19.71
N GLN A 233 -1.70 -12.85 -21.01
CA GLN A 233 -2.46 -13.79 -21.83
C GLN A 233 -2.32 -15.23 -21.30
N GLU A 234 -1.09 -15.66 -20.93
CA GLU A 234 -0.87 -16.98 -20.33
C GLU A 234 -1.72 -17.16 -19.06
N MET A 235 -1.77 -16.15 -18.18
CA MET A 235 -2.54 -16.20 -16.94
C MET A 235 -4.05 -16.30 -17.22
N LEU A 236 -4.52 -15.58 -18.23
CA LEU A 236 -5.94 -15.60 -18.64
C LEU A 236 -6.34 -16.94 -19.25
N ASP A 237 -5.48 -17.54 -20.07
CA ASP A 237 -5.74 -18.78 -20.79
C ASP A 237 -5.59 -20.03 -19.89
N ASN A 238 -4.91 -19.90 -18.75
CA ASN A 238 -4.61 -21.02 -17.85
C ASN A 238 -5.07 -20.74 -16.40
N PRO A 239 -6.37 -20.60 -16.15
CA PRO A 239 -6.91 -20.25 -14.83
C PRO A 239 -6.61 -21.29 -13.75
N ASP A 240 -6.41 -22.56 -14.10
CA ASP A 240 -5.99 -23.60 -13.14
C ASP A 240 -4.53 -23.44 -12.70
N LYS A 241 -3.67 -22.96 -13.59
CA LYS A 241 -2.26 -22.68 -13.31
C LYS A 241 -2.10 -21.35 -12.57
N TYR A 242 -2.87 -20.35 -12.95
CA TYR A 242 -2.86 -19.00 -12.40
C TYR A 242 -4.26 -18.57 -11.96
N PRO A 243 -4.84 -19.20 -10.91
CA PRO A 243 -6.13 -18.74 -10.40
C PRO A 243 -5.99 -17.30 -9.88
N LEU A 244 -6.94 -16.45 -10.25
CA LEU A 244 -7.01 -15.04 -9.88
C LEU A 244 -8.21 -14.80 -8.95
N ILE A 245 -8.19 -13.68 -8.23
CA ILE A 245 -9.37 -13.17 -7.53
C ILE A 245 -10.49 -12.99 -8.57
N SER A 246 -11.64 -13.66 -8.35
CA SER A 246 -12.74 -13.77 -9.31
C SER A 246 -14.10 -13.32 -8.77
N SER A 247 -14.14 -12.84 -7.52
CA SER A 247 -15.31 -12.24 -6.87
C SER A 247 -14.89 -11.27 -5.76
N ASN A 248 -15.81 -10.40 -5.32
CA ASN A 248 -15.55 -9.51 -4.19
C ASN A 248 -15.24 -10.29 -2.90
N ALA A 249 -15.89 -11.44 -2.69
CA ALA A 249 -15.66 -12.29 -1.53
C ALA A 249 -14.24 -12.89 -1.49
N GLU A 250 -13.53 -12.92 -2.61
CA GLU A 250 -12.15 -13.40 -2.73
C GLU A 250 -11.12 -12.26 -2.70
N SER A 251 -11.57 -11.01 -2.65
CA SER A 251 -10.69 -9.85 -2.54
C SER A 251 -9.74 -9.98 -1.34
N ALA A 252 -8.52 -9.48 -1.48
CA ALA A 252 -7.55 -9.44 -0.40
C ALA A 252 -7.93 -8.34 0.60
N THR A 253 -8.95 -8.63 1.40
CA THR A 253 -9.53 -7.75 2.41
C THR A 253 -9.28 -8.33 3.79
N VAL A 254 -8.60 -7.57 4.66
CA VAL A 254 -8.38 -7.97 6.05
C VAL A 254 -9.55 -7.49 6.89
N HIS A 255 -10.30 -8.43 7.46
CA HIS A 255 -11.49 -8.17 8.27
C HIS A 255 -11.10 -7.98 9.73
N ASN A 256 -10.95 -6.71 10.15
CA ASN A 256 -10.71 -6.40 11.55
C ASN A 256 -11.92 -6.80 12.40
N THR A 257 -11.67 -7.28 13.63
CA THR A 257 -12.73 -7.73 14.54
C THR A 257 -13.29 -6.60 15.40
N GLY A 258 -12.59 -5.46 15.45
CA GLY A 258 -12.92 -4.36 16.37
C GLY A 258 -12.55 -4.64 17.84
N VAL A 259 -11.89 -5.77 18.12
CA VAL A 259 -11.46 -6.19 19.46
C VAL A 259 -9.94 -6.35 19.46
N ASP A 260 -9.30 -6.03 20.60
CA ASP A 260 -7.85 -6.14 20.78
C ASP A 260 -7.35 -7.56 20.48
N PRO A 261 -6.25 -7.71 19.71
CA PRO A 261 -5.42 -6.68 19.05
C PRO A 261 -5.87 -6.34 17.61
N TYR A 262 -6.98 -6.89 17.13
CA TYR A 262 -7.39 -6.89 15.72
C TYR A 262 -8.42 -5.81 15.39
N TYR A 263 -8.02 -4.56 15.53
CA TYR A 263 -8.83 -3.42 15.15
C TYR A 263 -8.16 -2.55 14.08
N ASN A 264 -8.96 -1.70 13.44
CA ASN A 264 -8.52 -0.78 12.41
C ASN A 264 -7.36 0.11 12.89
N TYR A 265 -6.60 0.66 11.97
CA TYR A 265 -5.48 1.58 12.24
C TYR A 265 -5.84 2.70 13.23
N PHE A 266 -7.07 3.20 13.18
CA PHE A 266 -7.49 4.34 13.99
C PHE A 266 -7.73 4.02 15.46
N ARG A 267 -7.73 2.76 15.88
CA ARG A 267 -7.84 2.35 17.29
C ARG A 267 -6.45 2.14 17.93
N PRO A 268 -6.19 2.38 19.26
CA PRO A 268 -7.17 2.74 20.31
C PRO A 268 -7.32 4.25 20.48
N ILE A 269 -7.26 5.00 19.46
CA ILE A 269 -7.49 6.41 19.56
C ILE A 269 -8.98 6.56 19.84
N ASP A 270 -9.36 7.17 20.99
CA ASP A 270 -10.62 7.88 21.09
C ASP A 270 -10.56 8.98 20.04
N ILE A 271 -10.87 8.58 18.81
CA ILE A 271 -10.85 9.50 17.71
C ILE A 271 -11.95 10.48 17.99
N ASP A 272 -11.55 11.66 18.43
CA ASP A 272 -12.43 12.80 18.36
C ASP A 272 -12.88 12.91 16.91
N LYS A 273 -14.06 12.34 16.65
CA LYS A 273 -14.67 12.35 15.30
C LYS A 273 -14.74 13.76 14.75
N SER A 274 -14.71 14.79 15.62
CA SER A 274 -14.60 16.19 15.22
C SER A 274 -13.33 16.50 14.44
N LYS A 275 -12.23 15.80 14.69
CA LYS A 275 -10.97 15.96 13.91
C LYS A 275 -11.14 15.57 12.46
N PHE A 276 -12.02 14.61 12.15
CA PHE A 276 -12.35 14.26 10.76
C PHE A 276 -13.35 15.21 10.14
N THR A 277 -14.22 15.84 10.93
CA THR A 277 -15.34 16.65 10.43
C THR A 277 -15.02 18.12 10.35
N SER A 278 -14.28 18.69 11.34
CA SER A 278 -14.16 20.15 11.47
C SER A 278 -12.85 20.72 10.94
N ASN A 279 -11.71 20.04 11.13
CA ASN A 279 -10.40 20.67 10.93
C ASN A 279 -9.38 19.83 10.17
N SER A 280 -9.81 18.72 9.52
CA SER A 280 -8.85 17.82 8.90
C SER A 280 -9.31 17.45 7.49
N TYR A 281 -9.16 16.30 7.05
CA TYR A 281 -9.29 15.76 5.71
C TYR A 281 -10.60 16.07 5.00
N LYS A 282 -10.59 17.16 4.25
CA LYS A 282 -11.69 17.55 3.37
C LYS A 282 -11.55 16.86 2.03
N ILE A 283 -12.67 16.47 1.41
CA ILE A 283 -12.63 16.02 0.02
C ILE A 283 -12.35 17.20 -0.90
N THR A 284 -11.70 16.93 -2.01
CA THR A 284 -11.29 17.99 -2.94
C THR A 284 -12.33 18.23 -4.02
N GLU A 285 -12.22 19.37 -4.69
CA GLU A 285 -12.97 19.64 -5.92
C GLU A 285 -12.66 18.63 -7.02
N GLN A 286 -11.40 18.16 -7.10
CA GLN A 286 -10.99 17.15 -8.07
C GLN A 286 -11.75 15.84 -7.87
N PHE A 287 -11.87 15.39 -6.62
CA PHE A 287 -12.64 14.19 -6.27
C PHE A 287 -14.13 14.36 -6.60
N LEU A 288 -14.69 15.52 -6.26
CA LEU A 288 -16.09 15.80 -6.59
C LEU A 288 -16.35 15.82 -8.09
N LYS A 289 -15.49 16.45 -8.90
CA LYS A 289 -15.64 16.47 -10.37
C LYS A 289 -15.67 15.09 -11.00
N MET A 290 -15.05 14.10 -10.37
CA MET A 290 -15.04 12.71 -10.84
C MET A 290 -16.25 11.90 -10.34
N THR A 291 -16.96 12.38 -9.33
CA THR A 291 -18.04 11.63 -8.65
C THR A 291 -19.37 12.35 -8.67
N LEU A 292 -19.41 13.58 -9.17
CA LEU A 292 -20.63 14.41 -9.18
C LEU A 292 -20.61 15.34 -10.39
N ILE A 293 -21.65 15.30 -11.21
CA ILE A 293 -21.90 16.27 -12.29
C ILE A 293 -23.24 16.93 -12.00
N SER A 294 -23.27 18.27 -11.97
CA SER A 294 -24.50 19.04 -11.89
C SER A 294 -24.48 20.10 -12.99
N ASP A 295 -25.49 20.11 -13.86
CA ASP A 295 -25.64 21.07 -14.94
C ASP A 295 -26.77 22.09 -14.68
N GLY A 296 -27.23 22.19 -13.43
CA GLY A 296 -28.31 23.08 -13.00
C GLY A 296 -29.72 22.55 -13.27
N SER A 297 -29.88 21.56 -14.14
CA SER A 297 -31.16 20.92 -14.46
C SER A 297 -31.24 19.49 -13.95
N SER A 298 -30.11 18.83 -13.87
CA SER A 298 -29.97 17.44 -13.39
C SER A 298 -28.67 17.28 -12.59
N THR A 299 -28.67 16.31 -11.69
CA THR A 299 -27.48 15.91 -10.94
C THR A 299 -27.26 14.43 -11.15
N GLU A 300 -26.07 14.07 -11.66
CA GLU A 300 -25.58 12.72 -11.72
C GLU A 300 -24.54 12.55 -10.62
N GLN A 301 -24.74 11.58 -9.74
CA GLN A 301 -23.86 11.28 -8.62
C GLN A 301 -23.44 9.81 -8.68
N ASP A 302 -22.13 9.58 -8.50
CA ASP A 302 -21.60 8.26 -8.26
C ASP A 302 -22.22 7.69 -6.97
N PRO A 303 -22.87 6.54 -6.98
CA PRO A 303 -23.56 6.01 -5.79
C PRO A 303 -22.57 5.70 -4.64
N ARG A 304 -21.28 5.49 -4.93
CA ARG A 304 -20.24 5.25 -3.93
C ARG A 304 -19.90 6.51 -3.11
N LEU A 305 -20.20 7.71 -3.61
CA LEU A 305 -19.78 8.97 -3.01
C LEU A 305 -20.23 9.10 -1.55
N THR A 306 -21.47 8.72 -1.22
CA THR A 306 -21.99 8.82 0.17
C THR A 306 -21.40 7.80 1.13
N THR A 307 -20.73 6.76 0.60
CA THR A 307 -19.94 5.82 1.40
C THR A 307 -18.53 6.36 1.66
N TRP A 308 -17.96 7.08 0.72
CA TRP A 308 -16.62 7.64 0.81
C TRP A 308 -16.55 8.97 1.55
N ALA A 309 -17.58 9.80 1.39
CA ALA A 309 -17.60 11.16 1.89
C ALA A 309 -18.95 11.52 2.53
N SER A 310 -18.94 12.58 3.34
CA SER A 310 -20.10 13.18 3.95
C SER A 310 -20.11 14.69 3.72
N LYS A 311 -21.28 15.26 3.49
CA LYS A 311 -21.47 16.71 3.52
C LYS A 311 -21.21 17.24 4.93
N LEU A 312 -20.82 18.50 5.05
CA LEU A 312 -20.77 19.15 6.34
C LEU A 312 -22.19 19.12 6.99
N ALA A 313 -22.25 18.95 8.29
CA ALA A 313 -23.53 18.90 9.00
C ALA A 313 -24.35 20.18 8.76
N GLY A 314 -25.57 20.02 8.25
CA GLY A 314 -26.47 21.13 7.89
C GLY A 314 -26.22 21.73 6.51
N ALA A 315 -25.29 21.21 5.73
CA ALA A 315 -25.09 21.65 4.34
C ALA A 315 -26.01 20.89 3.38
N ASP A 316 -26.65 21.64 2.48
CA ASP A 316 -27.52 21.07 1.44
C ASP A 316 -26.71 20.51 0.28
N ASP A 317 -25.54 21.10 -0.02
CA ASP A 317 -24.73 20.80 -1.19
C ASP A 317 -23.38 20.17 -0.84
N TRP A 318 -22.82 19.45 -1.79
CA TRP A 318 -21.44 19.01 -1.76
C TRP A 318 -20.50 20.19 -2.04
N LYS A 319 -19.44 20.32 -1.24
CA LYS A 319 -18.39 21.31 -1.47
C LYS A 319 -17.02 20.66 -1.30
N GLY A 320 -16.17 20.75 -2.32
CA GLY A 320 -14.76 20.33 -2.25
C GLY A 320 -13.87 21.49 -1.80
N THR A 321 -12.71 21.14 -1.21
CA THR A 321 -11.61 22.07 -1.00
C THR A 321 -10.62 22.04 -2.16
N VAL A 322 -9.79 23.08 -2.29
CA VAL A 322 -8.75 23.13 -3.33
C VAL A 322 -7.46 22.47 -2.82
N SER A 323 -7.05 21.38 -3.46
CA SER A 323 -5.76 20.77 -3.18
C SER A 323 -4.60 21.61 -3.72
N GLY A 324 -3.48 21.67 -2.98
CA GLY A 324 -2.32 22.45 -3.40
C GLY A 324 -2.52 23.97 -3.36
N CYS A 325 -3.55 24.46 -2.70
CA CYS A 325 -3.76 25.89 -2.50
C CYS A 325 -2.65 26.52 -1.63
N SER A 326 -2.55 27.86 -1.68
CA SER A 326 -1.65 28.59 -0.79
C SER A 326 -2.04 28.39 0.69
N PRO A 327 -1.11 28.51 1.65
CA PRO A 327 -1.44 28.49 3.06
C PRO A 327 -2.44 29.58 3.47
N GLU A 328 -2.35 30.75 2.84
CA GLU A 328 -3.18 31.92 3.11
C GLU A 328 -4.65 31.67 2.74
N ASP A 329 -4.88 30.94 1.65
CA ASP A 329 -6.23 30.69 1.12
C ASP A 329 -6.87 29.42 1.69
N ALA A 330 -6.10 28.57 2.37
CA ALA A 330 -6.55 27.27 2.85
C ALA A 330 -7.81 27.35 3.73
N GLY A 331 -7.92 28.37 4.57
CA GLY A 331 -9.11 28.63 5.42
C GLY A 331 -10.36 28.86 4.58
N THR A 332 -10.27 29.74 3.58
CA THR A 332 -11.38 30.11 2.68
C THR A 332 -11.86 28.91 1.86
N TYR A 333 -10.94 28.14 1.29
CA TYR A 333 -11.31 26.97 0.48
C TYR A 333 -11.88 25.81 1.31
N SER A 334 -11.45 25.66 2.56
CA SER A 334 -11.93 24.58 3.44
C SER A 334 -13.25 24.91 4.18
N GLU A 335 -13.65 26.18 4.23
CA GLU A 335 -14.88 26.58 4.89
C GLU A 335 -16.08 25.90 4.22
N GLY A 336 -16.89 25.20 5.01
CA GLY A 336 -18.08 24.47 4.53
C GLY A 336 -17.77 23.22 3.68
N ALA A 337 -16.49 22.87 3.48
CA ALA A 337 -16.15 21.73 2.63
C ALA A 337 -16.57 20.39 3.27
N SER A 338 -17.04 19.49 2.42
CA SER A 338 -17.37 18.11 2.73
C SER A 338 -16.11 17.33 3.16
N HIS A 339 -16.26 16.24 3.86
CA HIS A 339 -15.18 15.50 4.49
C HIS A 339 -15.30 14.00 4.23
N LEU A 340 -14.26 13.22 4.59
CA LEU A 340 -14.34 11.76 4.56
C LEU A 340 -15.49 11.24 5.41
N ASN A 341 -16.12 10.16 4.96
CA ASN A 341 -17.16 9.48 5.74
C ASN A 341 -16.53 8.62 6.84
N TYR A 342 -16.25 9.24 7.99
CA TYR A 342 -15.63 8.55 9.11
C TYR A 342 -16.54 7.47 9.74
N GLU A 343 -17.86 7.53 9.58
CA GLU A 343 -18.77 6.48 10.06
C GLU A 343 -18.55 5.15 9.32
N VAL A 344 -18.05 5.22 8.10
CA VAL A 344 -17.68 4.04 7.30
C VAL A 344 -16.21 3.67 7.47
N LEU A 345 -15.32 4.65 7.37
CA LEU A 345 -13.89 4.40 7.13
C LEU A 345 -13.06 4.17 8.40
N VAL A 346 -13.50 4.69 9.55
CA VAL A 346 -12.70 4.68 10.78
C VAL A 346 -13.35 3.91 11.94
N ARG A 347 -14.28 3.03 11.65
CA ARG A 347 -14.82 2.10 12.64
C ARG A 347 -13.72 1.17 13.14
N ASP A 348 -13.86 0.69 14.38
CA ASP A 348 -12.92 -0.25 14.97
C ASP A 348 -12.78 -1.53 14.14
N ASP A 349 -13.88 -1.98 13.52
CA ASP A 349 -13.99 -3.15 12.65
C ASP A 349 -13.87 -2.82 11.15
N ALA A 350 -13.59 -1.57 10.79
CA ALA A 350 -13.44 -1.22 9.38
C ALA A 350 -12.30 -2.04 8.74
N PRO A 351 -12.51 -2.60 7.54
CA PRO A 351 -11.55 -3.46 6.89
C PRO A 351 -10.33 -2.71 6.36
N ALA A 352 -9.25 -3.44 6.10
CA ALA A 352 -8.11 -2.96 5.35
C ALA A 352 -8.04 -3.66 3.99
N PHE A 353 -8.01 -2.89 2.91
CA PHE A 353 -7.99 -3.41 1.55
C PHE A 353 -6.55 -3.49 1.03
N LEU A 354 -6.14 -4.67 0.54
CA LEU A 354 -4.83 -4.87 -0.08
C LEU A 354 -4.95 -5.00 -1.61
N MET A 355 -5.99 -5.68 -2.09
CA MET A 355 -6.31 -5.82 -3.51
C MET A 355 -7.75 -6.26 -3.73
N ASP A 356 -8.45 -5.58 -4.62
CA ASP A 356 -9.87 -5.82 -4.89
C ASP A 356 -10.08 -6.60 -6.20
N TYR A 357 -11.20 -7.31 -6.29
CA TYR A 357 -11.65 -7.95 -7.53
C TYR A 357 -11.83 -6.95 -8.68
N SER A 358 -12.37 -5.77 -8.37
CA SER A 358 -12.54 -4.70 -9.37
C SER A 358 -11.22 -4.32 -10.04
N GLU A 359 -10.10 -4.34 -9.31
CA GLU A 359 -8.78 -4.03 -9.87
C GLU A 359 -8.34 -5.08 -10.90
N VAL A 360 -8.54 -6.37 -10.61
CA VAL A 360 -8.25 -7.46 -11.56
C VAL A 360 -9.00 -7.24 -12.87
N LEU A 361 -10.28 -6.90 -12.79
CA LEU A 361 -11.11 -6.62 -13.95
C LEU A 361 -10.65 -5.36 -14.71
N PHE A 362 -10.30 -4.28 -14.01
CA PHE A 362 -9.76 -3.08 -14.66
C PHE A 362 -8.43 -3.35 -15.36
N ILE A 363 -7.56 -4.20 -14.81
CA ILE A 363 -6.30 -4.60 -15.46
C ILE A 363 -6.60 -5.31 -16.78
N PHE A 364 -7.57 -6.22 -16.82
CA PHE A 364 -7.95 -6.90 -18.06
C PHE A 364 -8.68 -5.97 -19.05
N ALA A 365 -9.49 -5.03 -18.57
CA ALA A 365 -10.08 -4.00 -19.41
C ALA A 365 -9.01 -3.18 -20.13
N GLU A 366 -8.01 -2.71 -19.37
CA GLU A 366 -6.88 -1.96 -19.90
C GLU A 366 -6.02 -2.81 -20.85
N ALA A 367 -5.72 -4.05 -20.45
CA ALA A 367 -4.90 -4.95 -21.27
C ALA A 367 -5.57 -5.26 -22.62
N ALA A 368 -6.88 -5.48 -22.65
CA ALA A 368 -7.64 -5.67 -23.89
C ALA A 368 -7.68 -4.37 -24.71
N GLN A 369 -7.90 -3.22 -24.09
CA GLN A 369 -7.93 -1.91 -24.76
C GLN A 369 -6.58 -1.55 -25.41
N LYS A 370 -5.47 -1.95 -24.78
CA LYS A 370 -4.10 -1.72 -25.28
C LYS A 370 -3.59 -2.83 -26.21
N GLY A 371 -4.37 -3.89 -26.44
CA GLY A 371 -3.94 -5.04 -27.24
C GLY A 371 -2.83 -5.87 -26.60
N LEU A 372 -2.67 -5.81 -25.28
CA LEU A 372 -1.73 -6.65 -24.51
C LEU A 372 -2.24 -8.09 -24.36
N ILE A 373 -3.55 -8.27 -24.40
CA ILE A 373 -4.22 -9.57 -24.46
C ILE A 373 -5.14 -9.63 -25.66
N SER A 374 -5.50 -10.84 -26.09
CA SER A 374 -6.45 -11.06 -27.16
C SER A 374 -7.83 -10.51 -26.81
N GLY A 375 -8.43 -9.76 -27.72
CA GLY A 375 -9.75 -9.20 -27.51
C GLY A 375 -10.02 -8.00 -28.42
N SER A 376 -11.29 -7.62 -28.47
CA SER A 376 -11.77 -6.43 -29.16
C SER A 376 -12.17 -5.37 -28.14
N GLU A 377 -12.58 -4.20 -28.62
CA GLU A 377 -13.17 -3.16 -27.77
C GLU A 377 -14.36 -3.68 -26.93
N SER A 378 -15.13 -4.62 -27.46
CA SER A 378 -16.24 -5.24 -26.72
C SER A 378 -15.77 -6.10 -25.53
N VAL A 379 -14.57 -6.69 -25.60
CA VAL A 379 -13.95 -7.42 -24.48
C VAL A 379 -13.48 -6.42 -23.41
N ALA A 380 -12.83 -5.35 -23.83
CA ALA A 380 -12.41 -4.27 -22.92
C ALA A 380 -13.62 -3.67 -22.20
N ARG A 381 -14.70 -3.35 -22.93
CA ARG A 381 -15.96 -2.85 -22.39
C ARG A 381 -16.56 -3.79 -21.34
N ARG A 382 -16.64 -5.07 -21.64
CA ARG A 382 -17.20 -6.07 -20.72
C ARG A 382 -16.42 -6.13 -19.40
N TYR A 383 -15.09 -6.16 -19.47
CA TYR A 383 -14.26 -6.13 -18.27
C TYR A 383 -14.42 -4.81 -17.51
N TYR A 384 -14.48 -3.69 -18.20
CA TYR A 384 -14.68 -2.37 -17.62
C TYR A 384 -16.02 -2.26 -16.86
N GLU A 385 -17.13 -2.60 -17.50
CA GLU A 385 -18.46 -2.55 -16.89
C GLU A 385 -18.56 -3.50 -15.69
N ALA A 386 -17.95 -4.69 -15.78
CA ALA A 386 -17.84 -5.61 -14.66
C ALA A 386 -16.99 -5.04 -13.53
N ALA A 387 -15.91 -4.32 -13.84
CA ALA A 387 -15.01 -3.70 -12.84
C ALA A 387 -15.71 -2.59 -12.06
N VAL A 388 -16.42 -1.69 -12.76
CA VAL A 388 -17.22 -0.64 -12.11
C VAL A 388 -18.30 -1.26 -11.23
N THR A 389 -19.01 -2.28 -11.73
CA THR A 389 -20.01 -3.02 -10.97
C THR A 389 -19.43 -3.66 -9.72
N ALA A 390 -18.28 -4.34 -9.82
CA ALA A 390 -17.61 -4.98 -8.70
C ALA A 390 -17.19 -3.94 -7.64
N SER A 391 -16.66 -2.78 -8.07
CA SER A 391 -16.32 -1.67 -7.17
C SER A 391 -17.57 -1.12 -6.45
N CYS A 392 -18.67 -0.92 -7.16
CA CYS A 392 -19.93 -0.49 -6.54
C CYS A 392 -20.43 -1.54 -5.53
N ARG A 393 -20.42 -2.82 -5.88
CA ARG A 393 -20.86 -3.91 -4.99
C ARG A 393 -19.99 -4.02 -3.74
N LYS A 394 -18.68 -3.82 -3.83
CA LYS A 394 -17.81 -3.74 -2.66
C LYS A 394 -18.30 -2.68 -1.69
N TRP A 395 -18.57 -1.45 -2.16
CA TRP A 395 -18.97 -0.34 -1.29
C TRP A 395 -20.42 -0.42 -0.82
N ALA A 396 -21.29 -1.16 -1.53
CA ALA A 396 -22.65 -1.46 -1.08
C ALA A 396 -22.67 -2.21 0.27
N GLU A 397 -21.67 -3.05 0.54
CA GLU A 397 -21.55 -3.77 1.83
C GLU A 397 -21.39 -2.80 3.02
N TYR A 398 -20.81 -1.62 2.78
CA TYR A 398 -20.52 -0.62 3.82
C TYR A 398 -21.53 0.54 3.85
N GLU A 399 -22.45 0.62 2.91
CA GLU A 399 -23.51 1.65 2.84
C GLU A 399 -24.31 1.73 4.14
N GLN A 400 -24.57 0.60 4.78
CA GLN A 400 -25.33 0.51 6.02
C GLN A 400 -24.78 1.39 7.15
N PHE A 401 -23.49 1.69 7.15
CA PHE A 401 -22.82 2.51 8.17
C PHE A 401 -22.89 4.02 7.87
N SER A 402 -23.24 4.39 6.64
CA SER A 402 -23.37 5.79 6.26
C SER A 402 -24.67 6.41 6.84
N LYS A 403 -24.56 7.63 7.38
CA LYS A 403 -25.74 8.38 7.90
C LYS A 403 -26.66 8.84 6.77
N VAL A 404 -26.05 9.29 5.66
CA VAL A 404 -26.76 9.70 4.45
C VAL A 404 -26.39 8.70 3.37
N LYS A 405 -27.41 8.12 2.74
CA LYS A 405 -27.22 7.02 1.81
C LYS A 405 -27.73 7.39 0.43
N THR A 406 -26.93 7.07 -0.59
CA THR A 406 -27.41 6.86 -1.94
C THR A 406 -27.37 5.35 -2.16
N PRO A 407 -28.50 4.69 -2.49
CA PRO A 407 -28.50 3.25 -2.68
C PRO A 407 -27.49 2.81 -3.74
N ILE A 408 -26.74 1.74 -3.45
CA ILE A 408 -25.81 1.13 -4.39
C ILE A 408 -26.42 -0.19 -4.89
N ASP A 409 -27.56 -0.07 -5.56
CA ASP A 409 -28.31 -1.18 -6.16
C ASP A 409 -28.11 -1.28 -7.68
N ASP A 410 -28.72 -2.26 -8.33
CA ASP A 410 -28.61 -2.49 -9.77
C ASP A 410 -29.09 -1.30 -10.60
N ALA A 411 -30.10 -0.57 -10.14
CA ALA A 411 -30.63 0.57 -10.86
C ALA A 411 -29.61 1.73 -10.86
N HIS A 412 -29.01 2.02 -9.69
CA HIS A 412 -28.01 3.08 -9.57
C HIS A 412 -26.70 2.72 -10.29
N ILE A 413 -26.28 1.44 -10.24
CA ILE A 413 -25.11 0.95 -11.00
C ILE A 413 -25.36 1.07 -12.52
N SER A 414 -26.55 0.70 -12.99
CA SER A 414 -26.92 0.83 -14.41
C SER A 414 -26.98 2.28 -14.85
N ALA A 415 -27.49 3.19 -13.99
CA ALA A 415 -27.51 4.62 -14.24
C ALA A 415 -26.08 5.18 -14.37
N LEU A 416 -25.17 4.79 -13.46
CA LEU A 416 -23.76 5.18 -13.51
C LEU A 416 -23.09 4.71 -14.81
N LEU A 417 -23.30 3.45 -15.22
CA LEU A 417 -22.72 2.85 -16.42
C LEU A 417 -23.29 3.41 -17.75
N SER A 418 -24.43 4.05 -17.70
CA SER A 418 -25.04 4.73 -18.86
C SER A 418 -24.87 6.26 -18.82
N GLY A 419 -24.45 6.81 -17.68
CA GLY A 419 -24.32 8.23 -17.43
C GLY A 419 -23.01 8.85 -17.95
N LYS A 420 -22.83 10.13 -17.65
CA LYS A 420 -21.64 10.91 -18.05
C LYS A 420 -20.40 10.60 -17.22
N LEU A 421 -20.59 10.09 -15.98
CA LEU A 421 -19.49 9.81 -15.05
C LEU A 421 -18.71 8.54 -15.40
N ALA A 422 -19.40 7.49 -15.89
CA ALA A 422 -18.76 6.19 -16.14
C ALA A 422 -19.29 5.46 -17.39
N GLY A 423 -20.16 6.08 -18.18
CA GLY A 423 -20.76 5.45 -19.37
C GLY A 423 -19.75 5.26 -20.49
N TRP A 424 -19.53 4.02 -20.92
CA TRP A 424 -18.58 3.67 -21.98
C TRP A 424 -18.76 4.52 -23.26
N ASP A 425 -20.00 4.67 -23.70
CA ASP A 425 -20.33 5.37 -24.93
C ASP A 425 -20.19 6.91 -24.83
N ASN A 426 -20.07 7.44 -23.62
CA ASN A 426 -19.94 8.87 -23.35
C ASN A 426 -18.50 9.39 -23.41
N TYR A 427 -17.51 8.51 -23.49
CA TYR A 427 -16.09 8.85 -23.58
C TYR A 427 -15.52 8.50 -24.95
N ALA A 428 -14.86 9.47 -25.58
CA ALA A 428 -14.13 9.23 -26.82
C ALA A 428 -12.84 8.43 -26.57
N ASP A 429 -12.11 8.76 -25.50
CA ASP A 429 -10.89 8.05 -25.06
C ASP A 429 -11.25 6.98 -24.02
N LYS A 430 -11.28 5.73 -24.45
CA LYS A 430 -11.57 4.57 -23.59
C LYS A 430 -10.44 4.30 -22.59
N ALA A 431 -9.19 4.61 -22.96
CA ALA A 431 -8.05 4.44 -22.06
C ALA A 431 -8.13 5.43 -20.89
N GLN A 432 -8.55 6.67 -21.14
CA GLN A 432 -8.86 7.65 -20.11
C GLN A 432 -9.95 7.13 -19.17
N LEU A 433 -11.10 6.71 -19.73
CA LEU A 433 -12.24 6.23 -18.95
C LEU A 433 -11.86 5.07 -18.03
N ILE A 434 -11.16 4.06 -18.56
CA ILE A 434 -10.69 2.90 -17.79
C ILE A 434 -9.76 3.37 -16.67
N ALA A 435 -8.80 4.24 -16.96
CA ALA A 435 -7.83 4.72 -15.98
C ALA A 435 -8.50 5.54 -14.87
N GLU A 436 -9.43 6.43 -15.21
CA GLU A 436 -10.15 7.27 -14.23
C GLU A 436 -11.07 6.44 -13.32
N GLN A 437 -11.80 5.47 -13.87
CA GLN A 437 -12.64 4.60 -13.05
C GLN A 437 -11.83 3.59 -12.22
N LYS A 438 -10.71 3.08 -12.74
CA LYS A 438 -9.75 2.30 -11.96
C LYS A 438 -9.18 3.14 -10.81
N PHE A 439 -8.78 4.37 -11.07
CA PHE A 439 -8.29 5.30 -10.05
C PHE A 439 -9.30 5.50 -8.91
N LEU A 440 -10.58 5.72 -9.22
CA LEU A 440 -11.65 5.80 -8.22
C LEU A 440 -11.83 4.48 -7.46
N SER A 441 -11.72 3.33 -8.13
CA SER A 441 -11.85 2.02 -7.47
C SER A 441 -10.74 1.73 -6.48
N LEU A 442 -9.56 2.38 -6.64
CA LEU A 442 -8.41 2.29 -5.76
C LEU A 442 -8.49 3.22 -4.53
N PHE A 443 -9.60 3.93 -4.35
CA PHE A 443 -9.85 4.69 -3.13
C PHE A 443 -9.76 3.76 -1.90
N TRP A 444 -8.95 4.16 -0.92
CA TRP A 444 -8.70 3.42 0.33
C TRP A 444 -7.91 2.10 0.16
N VAL A 445 -7.13 1.95 -0.92
CA VAL A 445 -6.29 0.78 -1.21
C VAL A 445 -4.79 1.16 -1.14
N GLY A 446 -4.28 1.40 0.05
CA GLY A 446 -2.85 1.72 0.25
C GLY A 446 -2.37 2.90 -0.59
N MET A 447 -1.27 2.72 -1.30
CA MET A 447 -0.67 3.73 -2.20
C MET A 447 -1.05 3.52 -3.69
N GLU A 448 -2.02 2.64 -3.97
CA GLU A 448 -2.24 2.19 -5.35
C GLU A 448 -2.73 3.29 -6.30
N ALA A 449 -3.56 4.22 -5.85
CA ALA A 449 -3.99 5.32 -6.69
C ALA A 449 -2.83 6.29 -7.04
N TYR A 450 -1.87 6.50 -6.12
CA TYR A 450 -0.64 7.25 -6.40
C TYR A 450 0.28 6.52 -7.39
N HIS A 451 0.34 5.21 -7.32
CA HIS A 451 1.06 4.42 -8.32
C HIS A 451 0.37 4.49 -9.68
N GLU A 452 -0.95 4.37 -9.72
CA GLU A 452 -1.74 4.35 -10.94
C GLU A 452 -1.66 5.67 -11.72
N ILE A 453 -1.78 6.81 -11.04
CA ILE A 453 -1.68 8.12 -11.71
C ILE A 453 -0.28 8.37 -12.29
N ARG A 454 0.79 7.93 -11.61
CA ARG A 454 2.16 8.04 -12.16
C ARG A 454 2.37 7.13 -13.36
N ARG A 455 1.66 6.00 -13.41
CA ARG A 455 1.74 5.03 -14.50
C ARG A 455 0.98 5.49 -15.74
N THR A 456 -0.22 6.04 -15.56
CA THR A 456 -1.14 6.37 -16.66
C THR A 456 -1.16 7.85 -17.03
N GLY A 457 -0.87 8.73 -16.06
CA GLY A 457 -1.10 10.16 -16.17
C GLY A 457 -2.58 10.56 -16.03
N TRP A 458 -3.46 9.65 -15.62
CA TRP A 458 -4.87 9.91 -15.39
C TRP A 458 -5.27 9.64 -13.94
N PRO A 459 -6.19 10.44 -13.38
CA PRO A 459 -6.81 11.65 -13.95
C PRO A 459 -5.80 12.80 -14.10
N ARG A 460 -6.12 13.79 -14.94
CA ARG A 460 -5.31 15.02 -15.05
C ARG A 460 -5.54 15.87 -13.80
N LEU A 461 -4.49 16.04 -13.00
CA LEU A 461 -4.55 16.85 -11.78
C LEU A 461 -4.24 18.31 -12.07
N THR A 462 -4.91 19.22 -11.35
CA THR A 462 -4.54 20.63 -11.29
C THR A 462 -3.45 20.80 -10.24
N ILE A 463 -2.29 21.35 -10.63
CA ILE A 463 -1.20 21.63 -9.71
C ILE A 463 -1.38 23.04 -9.16
N GLY A 464 -1.68 23.16 -7.87
CA GLY A 464 -1.91 24.43 -7.21
C GLY A 464 -0.60 25.17 -6.88
N GLU A 465 -0.70 26.49 -6.70
CA GLU A 465 0.45 27.36 -6.43
C GLU A 465 1.14 27.08 -5.09
N GLY A 466 0.44 26.51 -4.11
CA GLY A 466 1.00 26.08 -2.83
C GLY A 466 1.94 24.87 -2.91
N THR A 467 2.11 24.27 -4.10
CA THR A 467 3.00 23.11 -4.32
C THR A 467 4.45 23.51 -4.64
N PHE A 468 4.83 24.76 -4.39
CA PHE A 468 6.17 25.28 -4.65
C PHE A 468 7.31 24.52 -3.96
N TYR A 469 7.03 23.79 -2.88
CA TYR A 469 8.00 22.92 -2.22
C TYR A 469 8.54 21.80 -3.12
N ASN A 470 7.80 21.44 -4.17
CA ASN A 470 8.23 20.52 -5.23
C ASN A 470 8.28 21.22 -6.61
N ASN A 471 8.56 22.53 -6.64
CA ASN A 471 8.64 23.35 -7.87
C ASN A 471 7.37 23.25 -8.73
N ASN A 472 6.21 23.20 -8.12
CA ASN A 472 4.90 23.05 -8.78
C ASN A 472 4.84 21.85 -9.73
N GLN A 473 5.43 20.73 -9.32
CA GLN A 473 5.41 19.48 -10.07
C GLN A 473 4.82 18.36 -9.22
N PHE A 474 4.09 17.46 -9.86
CA PHE A 474 3.57 16.28 -9.19
C PHE A 474 4.71 15.35 -8.73
N PRO A 475 4.70 14.85 -7.48
CA PRO A 475 5.75 13.97 -6.97
C PRO A 475 5.84 12.66 -7.77
N GLN A 476 6.99 12.41 -8.37
CA GLN A 476 7.26 11.19 -9.15
C GLN A 476 7.81 10.06 -8.28
N ARG A 477 8.36 10.38 -7.11
CA ARG A 477 8.89 9.44 -6.11
C ARG A 477 9.04 10.15 -4.77
N MET A 478 9.38 9.40 -3.72
CA MET A 478 9.93 9.94 -2.48
C MET A 478 11.47 9.94 -2.57
N ALA A 479 12.11 10.95 -1.97
CA ALA A 479 13.57 11.02 -1.94
C ALA A 479 14.14 9.99 -0.95
N TYR A 480 15.35 9.51 -1.20
CA TYR A 480 16.09 8.77 -0.16
C TYR A 480 16.44 9.73 0.96
N SER A 481 16.22 9.31 2.22
CA SER A 481 16.53 10.14 3.37
C SER A 481 18.03 10.40 3.54
N THR A 482 18.36 11.43 4.32
CA THR A 482 19.75 11.72 4.68
C THR A 482 20.40 10.56 5.42
N THR A 483 19.63 9.79 6.21
CA THR A 483 20.11 8.54 6.83
C THR A 483 20.52 7.52 5.77
N THR A 484 19.66 7.26 4.79
CA THR A 484 19.95 6.29 3.71
C THR A 484 21.17 6.71 2.89
N THR A 485 21.23 8.00 2.51
CA THR A 485 22.37 8.52 1.73
C THR A 485 23.66 8.57 2.53
N GLY A 486 23.61 8.78 3.84
CA GLY A 486 24.77 8.82 4.72
C GLY A 486 25.33 7.43 5.07
N THR A 487 24.47 6.42 5.19
CA THR A 487 24.90 5.05 5.54
C THR A 487 25.39 4.25 4.34
N ASN A 488 24.90 4.54 3.13
CA ASN A 488 25.24 3.81 1.90
C ASN A 488 25.45 4.76 0.70
N PRO A 489 26.39 5.74 0.79
CA PRO A 489 26.47 6.85 -0.15
C PRO A 489 26.79 6.44 -1.59
N ASP A 490 27.69 5.47 -1.78
CA ASP A 490 28.15 5.09 -3.12
C ASP A 490 27.06 4.33 -3.89
N ASN A 491 26.36 3.41 -3.24
CA ASN A 491 25.29 2.66 -3.88
C ASN A 491 24.06 3.55 -4.15
N VAL A 492 23.75 4.51 -3.25
CA VAL A 492 22.70 5.49 -3.50
C VAL A 492 23.06 6.39 -4.68
N ARG A 493 24.31 6.85 -4.78
CA ARG A 493 24.77 7.65 -5.94
C ARG A 493 24.62 6.87 -7.23
N ALA A 494 25.07 5.61 -7.26
CA ALA A 494 24.93 4.75 -8.43
C ALA A 494 23.45 4.54 -8.83
N ALA A 495 22.54 4.43 -7.86
CA ALA A 495 21.10 4.35 -8.12
C ALA A 495 20.55 5.66 -8.73
N LEU A 496 20.91 6.81 -8.17
CA LEU A 496 20.48 8.12 -8.71
C LEU A 496 21.03 8.36 -10.13
N ASP A 497 22.28 7.99 -10.40
CA ASP A 497 22.90 8.08 -11.72
C ASP A 497 22.11 7.23 -12.75
N ARG A 498 21.71 5.99 -12.38
CA ARG A 498 20.88 5.13 -13.25
C ARG A 498 19.48 5.71 -13.48
N MET A 499 18.87 6.28 -12.46
CA MET A 499 17.56 6.93 -12.58
C MET A 499 17.63 8.25 -13.35
N GLY A 500 18.83 8.78 -13.63
CA GLY A 500 19.04 9.97 -14.45
C GLY A 500 18.62 11.28 -13.78
N GLY A 501 18.63 11.35 -12.45
CA GLY A 501 18.17 12.54 -11.73
C GLY A 501 18.78 12.74 -10.35
N GLU A 502 18.39 13.85 -9.73
CA GLU A 502 18.77 14.18 -8.37
C GLU A 502 17.95 13.43 -7.32
N ASN A 503 18.43 13.40 -6.08
CA ASN A 503 17.68 12.85 -4.95
C ASN A 503 16.53 13.79 -4.52
N ASN A 504 15.50 13.85 -5.31
CA ASN A 504 14.31 14.66 -5.04
C ASN A 504 13.04 13.95 -5.53
N MET A 505 11.89 14.59 -5.30
CA MET A 505 10.59 14.01 -5.68
C MET A 505 10.24 14.21 -7.17
N ARG A 506 11.05 14.88 -7.95
CA ARG A 506 10.81 15.15 -9.39
C ARG A 506 11.44 14.11 -10.30
N THR A 507 12.48 13.40 -9.82
CA THR A 507 13.11 12.30 -10.56
C THR A 507 12.11 11.15 -10.72
N PRO A 508 11.76 10.74 -11.95
CA PRO A 508 10.75 9.72 -12.16
C PRO A 508 11.25 8.32 -11.81
N VAL A 509 10.35 7.47 -11.35
CA VAL A 509 10.61 6.02 -11.26
C VAL A 509 10.57 5.42 -12.67
N TRP A 510 11.34 4.34 -12.88
CA TRP A 510 11.56 3.75 -14.20
C TRP A 510 10.28 3.43 -14.98
N TRP A 511 9.25 2.87 -14.37
CA TRP A 511 8.01 2.48 -15.05
C TRP A 511 7.01 3.64 -15.26
N SER A 512 7.24 4.83 -14.74
CA SER A 512 6.26 5.93 -14.79
C SER A 512 6.10 6.49 -16.20
N VAL A 513 4.92 7.07 -16.48
CA VAL A 513 4.66 7.74 -17.76
C VAL A 513 5.66 8.86 -18.02
N MET A 514 6.08 9.59 -16.99
CA MET A 514 7.10 10.63 -17.11
C MET A 514 8.46 10.08 -17.55
N ALA A 515 8.88 8.92 -17.02
CA ALA A 515 10.14 8.29 -17.43
C ALA A 515 10.10 7.76 -18.87
N ILE A 516 8.89 7.42 -19.36
CA ILE A 516 8.69 6.87 -20.71
C ILE A 516 8.54 7.99 -21.73
N THR A 517 7.79 9.04 -21.42
CA THR A 517 7.40 10.11 -22.37
C THR A 517 8.17 11.42 -22.20
N GLY A 518 8.93 11.57 -21.12
CA GLY A 518 9.61 12.81 -20.76
C GLY A 518 8.71 13.88 -20.11
N THR A 519 7.40 13.62 -20.01
CA THR A 519 6.44 14.57 -19.43
C THR A 519 5.45 13.90 -18.51
N PHE A 520 5.05 14.61 -17.45
CA PHE A 520 3.90 14.20 -16.64
C PHE A 520 2.70 15.07 -17.01
N PRO A 521 1.61 14.46 -17.48
CA PRO A 521 0.46 15.22 -17.94
C PRO A 521 -0.35 15.78 -16.77
N ILE A 522 -0.61 17.08 -16.79
CA ILE A 522 -1.44 17.81 -15.83
C ILE A 522 -2.66 18.40 -16.52
N ALA A 523 -3.68 18.78 -15.75
CA ALA A 523 -4.77 19.58 -16.25
C ALA A 523 -4.25 20.98 -16.59
N ASN A 524 -4.71 21.56 -17.69
CA ASN A 524 -4.43 22.95 -17.97
C ASN A 524 -5.03 23.82 -16.85
N PRO A 525 -4.25 24.75 -16.27
CA PRO A 525 -4.84 25.73 -15.37
C PRO A 525 -5.92 26.50 -16.13
N LYS A 526 -7.11 26.61 -15.53
CA LYS A 526 -8.20 27.44 -16.08
C LYS A 526 -7.88 28.91 -15.88
#